data_ef73cbcf9a99320580d29c5e13a248a6
#
_entry.id   ef73cbcf9a99320580d29c5e13a248a6
#
_cell.length_a   1.000
_cell.length_b   1.000
_cell.length_c   1.000
_cell.angle_alpha   90.00
_cell.angle_beta   90.00
_cell.angle_gamma   90.00
#
_symmetry.space_group_name_H-M   'P 1'
#
loop_
_entity.id
_entity.type
_entity.pdbx_description
1 polymer ?
#
loop_
_entity_poly.entity_id
_entity_poly.type
_entity_poly.pdbx_seq_one_letter_code
_entity_poly.pdbx_strand_id
1 'polypeptide(L)'
;FEYADAVIAVSAGMKEAVLRAYPRIDDTKVHTVLNGIDPEKWYPDSGTIAEELGVNPDKPVVAFVGRITRQKGVAHLLKAAQSFDEDIQLILCAGAPDTKEIAAETEGLVEKLKASRDGVFWIQEMMPPEKVREVYSLADVFVCPSIYEPLGIVNLEAMACETAVVASRVGGIPEVVVDGETGVLVDYDADDTAGFEAALAEAVNAVAGDAERAAALGAAGLTRAKTDFSWATIAQETVEIYKGLNR
;
A
#
# COMPACT_ATOMS: atom_id res chain seq x y z
N PHE A 1 17.13 -13.17 -19.20
CA PHE A 1 17.92 -13.29 -17.95
C PHE A 1 19.24 -14.04 -18.13
N GLU A 2 19.29 -15.14 -18.93
CA GLU A 2 20.50 -15.98 -19.08
C GLU A 2 21.73 -15.20 -19.60
N TYR A 3 21.50 -14.17 -20.42
CA TYR A 3 22.56 -13.34 -21.04
C TYR A 3 22.81 -12.03 -20.30
N ALA A 4 22.10 -11.76 -19.20
CA ALA A 4 22.34 -10.58 -18.38
C ALA A 4 23.55 -10.82 -17.49
N ASP A 5 24.37 -9.79 -17.29
CA ASP A 5 25.48 -9.83 -16.35
C ASP A 5 24.97 -9.74 -14.89
N ALA A 6 23.90 -8.98 -14.67
CA ALA A 6 23.16 -8.92 -13.43
C ALA A 6 21.65 -8.74 -13.67
N VAL A 7 20.84 -9.16 -12.72
CA VAL A 7 19.36 -8.97 -12.68
C VAL A 7 19.02 -8.34 -11.34
N ILE A 8 18.28 -7.24 -11.35
CA ILE A 8 17.79 -6.59 -10.13
C ILE A 8 16.36 -7.03 -9.88
N ALA A 9 16.11 -7.56 -8.69
CA ALA A 9 14.79 -7.84 -8.14
C ALA A 9 14.45 -6.79 -7.09
N VAL A 10 13.22 -6.26 -7.11
CA VAL A 10 12.80 -5.15 -6.25
C VAL A 10 12.45 -5.56 -4.82
N SER A 11 12.58 -6.85 -4.50
CA SER A 11 12.42 -7.42 -3.16
C SER A 11 13.05 -8.80 -3.09
N ALA A 12 13.30 -9.31 -1.90
CA ALA A 12 13.74 -10.69 -1.70
C ALA A 12 12.68 -11.67 -2.20
N GLY A 13 11.40 -11.41 -1.94
CA GLY A 13 10.30 -12.20 -2.48
C GLY A 13 10.27 -12.21 -4.01
N MET A 14 10.59 -11.10 -4.67
CA MET A 14 10.71 -11.05 -6.13
C MET A 14 11.95 -11.82 -6.62
N LYS A 15 13.09 -11.75 -5.91
CA LYS A 15 14.27 -12.57 -6.21
C LYS A 15 13.91 -14.07 -6.20
N GLU A 16 13.24 -14.54 -5.16
CA GLU A 16 12.78 -15.93 -5.07
C GLU A 16 11.83 -16.31 -6.23
N ALA A 17 10.92 -15.41 -6.60
CA ALA A 17 10.01 -15.63 -7.71
C ALA A 17 10.77 -15.74 -9.05
N VAL A 18 11.80 -14.89 -9.27
CA VAL A 18 12.67 -14.96 -10.45
C VAL A 18 13.42 -16.29 -10.50
N LEU A 19 14.06 -16.70 -9.39
CA LEU A 19 14.81 -17.96 -9.32
C LEU A 19 13.92 -19.18 -9.56
N ARG A 20 12.70 -19.16 -9.06
CA ARG A 20 11.70 -20.22 -9.28
C ARG A 20 11.24 -20.27 -10.74
N ALA A 21 11.00 -19.11 -11.36
CA ALA A 21 10.53 -19.03 -12.75
C ALA A 21 11.64 -19.33 -13.76
N TYR A 22 12.90 -19.03 -13.41
CA TYR A 22 14.07 -19.20 -14.26
C TYR A 22 15.15 -20.05 -13.55
N PRO A 23 14.94 -21.37 -13.36
CA PRO A 23 15.79 -22.22 -12.55
C PRO A 23 17.22 -22.43 -13.11
N ARG A 24 17.50 -21.93 -14.31
CA ARG A 24 18.86 -21.96 -14.93
C ARG A 24 19.66 -20.69 -14.66
N ILE A 25 19.07 -19.65 -14.08
CA ILE A 25 19.81 -18.44 -13.76
C ILE A 25 20.72 -18.72 -12.57
N ASP A 26 21.93 -18.18 -12.66
CA ASP A 26 22.86 -18.19 -11.53
C ASP A 26 22.35 -17.22 -10.46
N ASP A 27 22.07 -17.72 -9.26
CA ASP A 27 21.58 -16.94 -8.11
C ASP A 27 22.48 -15.74 -7.79
N THR A 28 23.82 -15.90 -8.00
CA THR A 28 24.79 -14.83 -7.75
C THR A 28 24.60 -13.61 -8.67
N LYS A 29 23.90 -13.78 -9.80
CA LYS A 29 23.55 -12.70 -10.73
C LYS A 29 22.28 -11.95 -10.33
N VAL A 30 21.46 -12.51 -9.44
CA VAL A 30 20.18 -11.89 -9.03
C VAL A 30 20.38 -11.12 -7.73
N HIS A 31 20.38 -9.81 -7.85
CA HIS A 31 20.59 -8.88 -6.73
C HIS A 31 19.24 -8.33 -6.28
N THR A 32 19.02 -8.24 -4.97
CA THR A 32 17.87 -7.52 -4.42
C THR A 32 18.28 -6.06 -4.24
N VAL A 33 17.54 -5.16 -4.90
CA VAL A 33 17.64 -3.71 -4.72
C VAL A 33 16.21 -3.17 -4.69
N LEU A 34 15.81 -2.64 -3.55
CA LEU A 34 14.45 -2.16 -3.33
C LEU A 34 14.15 -0.93 -4.20
N ASN A 35 12.87 -0.61 -4.39
CA ASN A 35 12.51 0.68 -4.95
C ASN A 35 12.57 1.76 -3.86
N GLY A 36 12.95 2.96 -4.25
CA GLY A 36 13.00 4.10 -3.36
C GLY A 36 11.73 4.95 -3.39
N ILE A 37 11.71 5.93 -2.51
CA ILE A 37 10.73 7.01 -2.43
C ILE A 37 11.43 8.37 -2.57
N ASP A 38 10.73 9.34 -3.13
CA ASP A 38 11.20 10.72 -3.20
C ASP A 38 10.56 11.53 -2.06
N PRO A 39 11.32 11.88 -1.01
CA PRO A 39 10.79 12.62 0.13
C PRO A 39 10.49 14.10 -0.18
N GLU A 40 10.92 14.62 -1.34
CA GLU A 40 10.54 15.97 -1.80
C GLU A 40 9.15 15.94 -2.48
N LYS A 41 8.74 14.77 -2.96
CA LYS A 41 7.43 14.57 -3.60
C LYS A 41 6.38 14.04 -2.62
N TRP A 42 6.78 13.15 -1.71
CA TRP A 42 5.91 12.52 -0.73
C TRP A 42 6.31 12.97 0.68
N TYR A 43 5.45 13.76 1.30
CA TYR A 43 5.62 14.35 2.63
C TYR A 43 4.24 14.70 3.22
N PRO A 44 4.10 14.86 4.54
CA PRO A 44 2.85 15.31 5.16
C PRO A 44 2.40 16.66 4.60
N ASP A 45 1.14 16.74 4.15
CA ASP A 45 0.56 17.92 3.49
C ASP A 45 -0.87 18.18 4.00
N SER A 46 -1.20 19.42 4.25
CA SER A 46 -2.51 19.86 4.72
C SER A 46 -3.36 20.48 3.60
N GLY A 47 -3.49 19.78 2.48
CA GLY A 47 -4.21 20.28 1.30
C GLY A 47 -5.72 20.47 1.47
N THR A 48 -6.43 20.64 0.38
CA THR A 48 -7.87 20.97 0.32
C THR A 48 -8.79 19.77 0.12
N ILE A 49 -8.23 18.55 -0.03
CA ILE A 49 -9.00 17.36 -0.40
C ILE A 49 -10.11 17.01 0.60
N ALA A 50 -9.92 17.28 1.89
CA ALA A 50 -10.93 17.05 2.92
C ALA A 50 -12.19 17.89 2.67
N GLU A 51 -12.00 19.19 2.36
CA GLU A 51 -13.11 20.10 2.06
C GLU A 51 -13.77 19.75 0.73
N GLU A 52 -12.98 19.42 -0.29
CA GLU A 52 -13.47 19.03 -1.63
C GLU A 52 -14.37 17.80 -1.59
N LEU A 53 -14.04 16.82 -0.73
CA LEU A 53 -14.81 15.60 -0.55
C LEU A 53 -15.94 15.73 0.48
N GLY A 54 -15.89 16.73 1.35
CA GLY A 54 -16.82 16.87 2.49
C GLY A 54 -16.53 15.86 3.61
N VAL A 55 -15.25 15.53 3.81
CA VAL A 55 -14.83 14.66 4.91
C VAL A 55 -15.02 15.36 6.24
N ASN A 56 -15.58 14.66 7.22
CA ASN A 56 -15.73 15.18 8.57
C ASN A 56 -14.38 15.09 9.31
N PRO A 57 -13.76 16.22 9.73
CA PRO A 57 -12.45 16.22 10.36
C PRO A 57 -12.43 15.60 11.79
N ASP A 58 -13.60 15.41 12.40
CA ASP A 58 -13.73 14.84 13.75
C ASP A 58 -13.84 13.30 13.73
N LYS A 59 -13.78 12.68 12.55
CA LYS A 59 -13.94 11.23 12.38
C LYS A 59 -12.70 10.62 11.73
N PRO A 60 -12.31 9.40 12.14
CA PRO A 60 -11.19 8.70 11.52
C PRO A 60 -11.37 8.50 10.01
N VAL A 61 -10.27 8.65 9.28
CA VAL A 61 -10.22 8.48 7.82
C VAL A 61 -9.34 7.29 7.46
N VAL A 62 -9.90 6.38 6.69
CA VAL A 62 -9.20 5.26 6.07
C VAL A 62 -9.10 5.52 4.58
N ALA A 63 -7.90 5.36 3.99
CA ALA A 63 -7.70 5.56 2.56
C ALA A 63 -7.20 4.30 1.85
N PHE A 64 -7.61 4.15 0.61
CA PHE A 64 -7.05 3.23 -0.36
C PHE A 64 -6.66 4.00 -1.62
N VAL A 65 -5.47 3.72 -2.15
CA VAL A 65 -4.97 4.31 -3.40
C VAL A 65 -4.47 3.19 -4.32
N GLY A 66 -5.02 3.10 -5.51
CA GLY A 66 -4.57 2.10 -6.46
C GLY A 66 -5.53 1.84 -7.62
N ARG A 67 -5.09 1.03 -8.58
CA ARG A 67 -5.96 0.56 -9.67
C ARG A 67 -6.95 -0.48 -9.16
N ILE A 68 -8.10 -0.54 -9.79
CA ILE A 68 -9.12 -1.58 -9.51
C ILE A 68 -8.73 -2.87 -10.24
N THR A 69 -7.94 -3.71 -9.58
CA THR A 69 -7.47 -5.00 -10.11
C THR A 69 -7.67 -6.10 -9.07
N ARG A 70 -7.73 -7.36 -9.50
CA ARG A 70 -7.77 -8.50 -8.55
C ARG A 70 -6.57 -8.47 -7.62
N GLN A 71 -5.39 -8.18 -8.16
CA GLN A 71 -4.13 -8.12 -7.42
C GLN A 71 -4.17 -7.12 -6.27
N LYS A 72 -4.81 -5.95 -6.45
CA LYS A 72 -4.87 -4.89 -5.44
C LYS A 72 -5.89 -5.13 -4.33
N GLY A 73 -6.72 -6.16 -4.44
CA GLY A 73 -7.60 -6.60 -3.37
C GLY A 73 -8.72 -5.64 -2.99
N VAL A 74 -9.14 -4.73 -3.89
CA VAL A 74 -10.20 -3.73 -3.62
C VAL A 74 -11.49 -4.39 -3.17
N ALA A 75 -11.86 -5.55 -3.75
CA ALA A 75 -13.03 -6.30 -3.35
C ALA A 75 -12.96 -6.78 -1.89
N HIS A 76 -11.78 -7.23 -1.44
CA HIS A 76 -11.57 -7.62 -0.03
C HIS A 76 -11.70 -6.42 0.91
N LEU A 77 -11.12 -5.26 0.55
CA LEU A 77 -11.29 -4.03 1.31
C LEU A 77 -12.76 -3.65 1.45
N LEU A 78 -13.51 -3.62 0.35
CA LEU A 78 -14.92 -3.23 0.36
C LEU A 78 -15.80 -4.19 1.17
N LYS A 79 -15.46 -5.47 1.21
CA LYS A 79 -16.12 -6.45 2.08
C LYS A 79 -15.73 -6.26 3.54
N ALA A 80 -14.44 -6.08 3.85
CA ALA A 80 -13.96 -5.77 5.19
C ALA A 80 -14.60 -4.50 5.74
N ALA A 81 -14.77 -3.47 4.89
CA ALA A 81 -15.36 -2.19 5.26
C ALA A 81 -16.84 -2.27 5.70
N GLN A 82 -17.53 -3.38 5.42
CA GLN A 82 -18.87 -3.63 6.00
C GLN A 82 -18.80 -3.80 7.54
N SER A 83 -17.62 -4.13 8.08
CA SER A 83 -17.36 -4.36 9.50
C SER A 83 -16.47 -3.28 10.13
N PHE A 84 -16.21 -2.17 9.41
CA PHE A 84 -15.54 -1.02 10.02
C PHE A 84 -16.47 -0.33 11.01
N ASP A 85 -15.90 0.24 12.08
CA ASP A 85 -16.64 1.02 13.04
C ASP A 85 -17.41 2.16 12.36
N GLU A 86 -18.58 2.51 12.90
CA GLU A 86 -19.53 3.42 12.23
C GLU A 86 -18.96 4.83 11.95
N ASP A 87 -18.03 5.27 12.79
CA ASP A 87 -17.39 6.58 12.65
C ASP A 87 -16.29 6.63 11.60
N ILE A 88 -15.76 5.50 11.15
CA ILE A 88 -14.69 5.47 10.14
C ILE A 88 -15.21 5.91 8.79
N GLN A 89 -14.55 6.89 8.19
CA GLN A 89 -14.77 7.33 6.81
C GLN A 89 -13.80 6.62 5.88
N LEU A 90 -14.24 6.26 4.68
CA LEU A 90 -13.42 5.55 3.69
C LEU A 90 -13.26 6.37 2.42
N ILE A 91 -12.02 6.70 2.05
CA ILE A 91 -11.67 7.32 0.79
C ILE A 91 -11.07 6.25 -0.14
N LEU A 92 -11.72 6.04 -1.27
CA LEU A 92 -11.24 5.15 -2.33
C LEU A 92 -10.73 6.00 -3.49
N CYS A 93 -9.41 6.16 -3.63
CA CYS A 93 -8.78 6.66 -4.86
C CYS A 93 -8.53 5.47 -5.77
N ALA A 94 -9.58 5.00 -6.43
CA ALA A 94 -9.58 3.76 -7.16
C ALA A 94 -10.27 3.93 -8.51
N GLY A 95 -9.49 3.81 -9.57
CA GLY A 95 -9.96 3.91 -10.96
C GLY A 95 -9.32 2.86 -11.85
N ALA A 96 -9.54 3.00 -13.17
CA ALA A 96 -8.95 2.15 -14.20
C ALA A 96 -9.09 0.64 -13.93
N PRO A 97 -10.33 0.10 -13.88
CA PRO A 97 -10.54 -1.34 -13.69
C PRO A 97 -9.98 -2.12 -14.88
N ASP A 98 -9.32 -3.25 -14.60
CA ASP A 98 -8.69 -4.08 -15.64
C ASP A 98 -9.72 -4.70 -16.61
N THR A 99 -10.92 -5.03 -16.09
CA THR A 99 -12.02 -5.60 -16.90
C THR A 99 -13.38 -5.03 -16.50
N LYS A 100 -14.37 -5.19 -17.38
CA LYS A 100 -15.76 -4.76 -17.10
C LYS A 100 -16.40 -5.52 -15.94
N GLU A 101 -16.04 -6.78 -15.77
CA GLU A 101 -16.52 -7.64 -14.68
C GLU A 101 -16.02 -7.13 -13.33
N ILE A 102 -14.73 -6.77 -13.24
CA ILE A 102 -14.12 -6.19 -12.04
C ILE A 102 -14.73 -4.82 -11.73
N ALA A 103 -14.99 -4.01 -12.78
CA ALA A 103 -15.67 -2.73 -12.62
C ALA A 103 -17.06 -2.91 -12.00
N ALA A 104 -17.89 -3.76 -12.58
CA ALA A 104 -19.26 -4.01 -12.11
C ALA A 104 -19.30 -4.61 -10.69
N GLU A 105 -18.37 -5.52 -10.37
CA GLU A 105 -18.24 -6.05 -9.00
C GLU A 105 -17.90 -4.94 -8.01
N THR A 106 -16.94 -4.08 -8.32
CA THR A 106 -16.52 -2.98 -7.46
C THR A 106 -17.65 -1.97 -7.26
N GLU A 107 -18.34 -1.57 -8.34
CA GLU A 107 -19.51 -0.69 -8.29
C GLU A 107 -20.58 -1.25 -7.35
N GLY A 108 -20.97 -2.52 -7.53
CA GLY A 108 -21.96 -3.17 -6.68
C GLY A 108 -21.55 -3.24 -5.19
N LEU A 109 -20.27 -3.47 -4.91
CA LEU A 109 -19.75 -3.47 -3.53
C LEU A 109 -19.76 -2.07 -2.92
N VAL A 110 -19.39 -1.04 -3.69
CA VAL A 110 -19.43 0.36 -3.23
C VAL A 110 -20.88 0.82 -2.99
N GLU A 111 -21.80 0.50 -3.89
CA GLU A 111 -23.22 0.81 -3.71
C GLU A 111 -23.80 0.16 -2.45
N LYS A 112 -23.48 -1.13 -2.24
CA LYS A 112 -23.85 -1.86 -1.03
C LYS A 112 -23.31 -1.20 0.23
N LEU A 113 -22.02 -0.79 0.20
CA LEU A 113 -21.38 -0.13 1.33
C LEU A 113 -22.02 1.24 1.62
N LYS A 114 -22.27 2.06 0.61
CA LYS A 114 -22.95 3.35 0.72
C LYS A 114 -24.39 3.25 1.20
N ALA A 115 -25.06 2.13 0.94
CA ALA A 115 -26.41 1.87 1.44
C ALA A 115 -26.43 1.49 2.94
N SER A 116 -25.30 1.02 3.48
CA SER A 116 -25.18 0.55 4.88
C SER A 116 -24.51 1.55 5.80
N ARG A 117 -23.72 2.51 5.27
CA ARG A 117 -23.00 3.50 6.05
C ARG A 117 -22.74 4.79 5.29
N ASP A 118 -22.61 5.88 6.03
CA ASP A 118 -22.15 7.18 5.51
C ASP A 118 -20.61 7.24 5.43
N GLY A 119 -20.07 8.33 4.88
CA GLY A 119 -18.63 8.59 4.86
C GLY A 119 -17.84 7.72 3.87
N VAL A 120 -18.46 7.30 2.77
CA VAL A 120 -17.79 6.54 1.70
C VAL A 120 -17.60 7.43 0.48
N PHE A 121 -16.37 7.81 0.22
CA PHE A 121 -15.96 8.69 -0.88
C PHE A 121 -15.20 7.88 -1.93
N TRP A 122 -15.68 7.86 -3.16
CA TRP A 122 -15.03 7.13 -4.24
C TRP A 122 -14.63 8.07 -5.37
N ILE A 123 -13.33 8.23 -5.56
CA ILE A 123 -12.69 9.00 -6.61
C ILE A 123 -12.28 8.02 -7.71
N GLN A 124 -12.96 8.08 -8.84
CA GLN A 124 -12.75 7.16 -9.97
C GLN A 124 -11.73 7.68 -10.97
N GLU A 125 -11.46 8.97 -10.94
CA GLU A 125 -10.52 9.63 -11.84
C GLU A 125 -9.08 9.43 -11.35
N MET A 126 -8.15 9.44 -12.30
CA MET A 126 -6.73 9.44 -11.95
C MET A 126 -6.35 10.81 -11.40
N MET A 127 -5.99 10.82 -10.12
CA MET A 127 -5.57 12.04 -9.45
C MET A 127 -4.10 12.37 -9.75
N PRO A 128 -3.74 13.66 -9.83
CA PRO A 128 -2.34 14.05 -9.88
C PRO A 128 -1.64 13.70 -8.54
N PRO A 129 -0.32 13.47 -8.56
CA PRO A 129 0.42 13.04 -7.36
C PRO A 129 0.24 13.95 -6.14
N GLU A 130 0.08 15.26 -6.35
CA GLU A 130 -0.13 16.24 -5.28
C GLU A 130 -1.44 15.97 -4.53
N LYS A 131 -2.52 15.64 -5.25
CA LYS A 131 -3.81 15.30 -4.65
C LYS A 131 -3.80 13.92 -3.99
N VAL A 132 -3.06 12.97 -4.55
CA VAL A 132 -2.86 11.67 -3.91
C VAL A 132 -2.10 11.83 -2.59
N ARG A 133 -1.09 12.72 -2.54
CA ARG A 133 -0.37 13.06 -1.31
C ARG A 133 -1.30 13.67 -0.25
N GLU A 134 -2.21 14.57 -0.65
CA GLU A 134 -3.22 15.13 0.26
C GLU A 134 -4.12 14.02 0.85
N VAL A 135 -4.51 13.02 0.05
CA VAL A 135 -5.31 11.88 0.52
C VAL A 135 -4.53 11.02 1.51
N TYR A 136 -3.25 10.70 1.23
CA TYR A 136 -2.42 9.98 2.20
C TYR A 136 -2.31 10.76 3.51
N SER A 137 -1.98 12.06 3.43
CA SER A 137 -1.76 12.90 4.61
C SER A 137 -3.04 13.17 5.43
N LEU A 138 -4.22 13.09 4.80
CA LEU A 138 -5.50 13.19 5.46
C LEU A 138 -5.88 11.91 6.22
N ALA A 139 -5.42 10.76 5.73
CA ALA A 139 -5.82 9.49 6.27
C ALA A 139 -5.09 9.14 7.57
N ASP A 140 -5.83 8.70 8.59
CA ASP A 140 -5.25 8.08 9.79
C ASP A 140 -4.66 6.70 9.46
N VAL A 141 -5.29 6.00 8.52
CA VAL A 141 -4.87 4.66 8.10
C VAL A 141 -4.92 4.53 6.57
N PHE A 142 -3.82 4.13 5.97
CA PHE A 142 -3.78 3.64 4.60
C PHE A 142 -3.89 2.13 4.58
N VAL A 143 -4.78 1.58 3.74
CA VAL A 143 -4.98 0.13 3.62
C VAL A 143 -4.45 -0.39 2.29
N CYS A 144 -3.56 -1.38 2.35
CA CYS A 144 -3.02 -2.09 1.18
C CYS A 144 -3.41 -3.58 1.23
N PRO A 145 -4.61 -3.96 0.76
CA PRO A 145 -5.15 -5.33 0.86
C PRO A 145 -4.72 -6.21 -0.32
N SER A 146 -3.55 -5.93 -0.90
CA SER A 146 -3.05 -6.64 -2.10
C SER A 146 -2.91 -8.14 -1.83
N ILE A 147 -3.31 -8.96 -2.81
CA ILE A 147 -3.11 -10.43 -2.74
C ILE A 147 -1.75 -10.84 -3.33
N TYR A 148 -1.10 -9.95 -4.03
CA TYR A 148 0.27 -10.04 -4.52
C TYR A 148 0.86 -8.64 -4.71
N GLU A 149 2.06 -8.42 -4.18
CA GLU A 149 2.73 -7.13 -4.30
C GLU A 149 4.26 -7.34 -4.44
N PRO A 150 4.89 -6.92 -5.54
CA PRO A 150 6.33 -7.08 -5.71
C PRO A 150 7.16 -6.39 -4.62
N LEU A 151 6.80 -5.18 -4.22
CA LEU A 151 7.39 -4.43 -3.10
C LEU A 151 6.33 -3.66 -2.31
N GLY A 152 5.45 -2.92 -3.00
CA GLY A 152 4.43 -2.09 -2.36
C GLY A 152 4.84 -0.63 -2.22
N ILE A 153 5.20 0.03 -3.32
CA ILE A 153 5.58 1.46 -3.34
C ILE A 153 4.48 2.34 -2.72
N VAL A 154 3.22 2.01 -2.88
CA VAL A 154 2.10 2.75 -2.28
C VAL A 154 2.16 2.78 -0.74
N ASN A 155 2.74 1.75 -0.12
CA ASN A 155 2.99 1.75 1.33
C ASN A 155 4.09 2.76 1.69
N LEU A 156 5.16 2.85 0.88
CA LEU A 156 6.21 3.86 1.07
C LEU A 156 5.67 5.27 0.89
N GLU A 157 4.78 5.48 -0.07
CA GLU A 157 4.11 6.77 -0.30
C GLU A 157 3.28 7.19 0.92
N ALA A 158 2.46 6.28 1.45
CA ALA A 158 1.67 6.52 2.66
C ALA A 158 2.56 6.77 3.89
N MET A 159 3.59 5.93 4.11
CA MET A 159 4.56 6.10 5.19
C MET A 159 5.30 7.45 5.08
N ALA A 160 5.69 7.88 3.87
CA ALA A 160 6.35 9.16 3.65
C ALA A 160 5.42 10.36 3.91
N CYS A 161 4.10 10.16 3.87
CA CYS A 161 3.08 11.12 4.25
C CYS A 161 2.67 11.02 5.73
N GLU A 162 3.43 10.25 6.56
CA GLU A 162 3.19 10.06 8.00
C GLU A 162 1.87 9.32 8.32
N THR A 163 1.37 8.52 7.40
CA THR A 163 0.12 7.77 7.53
C THR A 163 0.41 6.36 8.03
N ALA A 164 -0.34 5.89 9.03
CA ALA A 164 -0.25 4.49 9.48
C ALA A 164 -0.66 3.53 8.36
N VAL A 165 0.02 2.40 8.23
CA VAL A 165 -0.26 1.40 7.20
C VAL A 165 -0.86 0.14 7.81
N VAL A 166 -1.99 -0.33 7.25
CA VAL A 166 -2.51 -1.68 7.46
C VAL A 166 -2.45 -2.40 6.12
N ALA A 167 -1.66 -3.46 6.03
CA ALA A 167 -1.40 -4.13 4.76
C ALA A 167 -1.42 -5.65 4.87
N SER A 168 -1.69 -6.33 3.76
CA SER A 168 -1.55 -7.78 3.68
C SER A 168 -0.07 -8.21 3.76
N ARG A 169 0.20 -9.34 4.43
CA ARG A 169 1.54 -9.93 4.53
C ARG A 169 1.85 -10.77 3.28
N VAL A 170 2.05 -10.10 2.14
CA VAL A 170 2.35 -10.76 0.86
C VAL A 170 3.52 -10.12 0.12
N GLY A 171 4.24 -10.92 -0.66
CA GLY A 171 5.31 -10.46 -1.54
C GLY A 171 6.37 -9.64 -0.79
N GLY A 172 6.69 -8.46 -1.30
CA GLY A 172 7.67 -7.55 -0.71
C GLY A 172 7.10 -6.59 0.35
N ILE A 173 5.80 -6.62 0.67
CA ILE A 173 5.21 -5.73 1.69
C ILE A 173 5.91 -5.85 3.04
N PRO A 174 6.26 -7.07 3.56
CA PRO A 174 6.98 -7.20 4.83
C PRO A 174 8.41 -6.62 4.83
N GLU A 175 8.97 -6.35 3.66
CA GLU A 175 10.28 -5.69 3.54
C GLU A 175 10.16 -4.17 3.70
N VAL A 176 8.97 -3.63 3.41
CA VAL A 176 8.63 -2.20 3.56
C VAL A 176 8.04 -1.91 4.94
N VAL A 177 7.00 -2.64 5.33
CA VAL A 177 6.25 -2.43 6.57
C VAL A 177 6.75 -3.40 7.65
N VAL A 178 7.22 -2.87 8.77
CA VAL A 178 7.59 -3.65 9.96
C VAL A 178 6.37 -3.77 10.86
N ASP A 179 5.91 -5.02 11.02
CA ASP A 179 4.68 -5.32 11.76
C ASP A 179 4.76 -4.88 13.22
N GLY A 180 3.77 -4.10 13.66
CA GLY A 180 3.68 -3.53 15.00
C GLY A 180 4.58 -2.32 15.26
N GLU A 181 5.47 -1.94 14.31
CA GLU A 181 6.39 -0.81 14.45
C GLU A 181 6.07 0.33 13.46
N THR A 182 5.94 0.03 12.17
CA THR A 182 5.66 1.02 11.11
C THR A 182 4.32 0.80 10.42
N GLY A 183 3.56 -0.18 10.88
CA GLY A 183 2.25 -0.55 10.39
C GLY A 183 1.80 -1.87 10.98
N VAL A 184 0.68 -2.38 10.50
CA VAL A 184 0.10 -3.67 10.89
C VAL A 184 0.00 -4.57 9.66
N LEU A 185 0.50 -5.79 9.76
CA LEU A 185 0.43 -6.78 8.70
C LEU A 185 -0.62 -7.85 9.00
N VAL A 186 -1.50 -8.07 8.02
CA VAL A 186 -2.58 -9.07 8.08
C VAL A 186 -2.25 -10.23 7.15
N ASP A 187 -2.28 -11.45 7.65
CA ASP A 187 -2.00 -12.64 6.85
C ASP A 187 -3.10 -12.86 5.80
N TYR A 188 -2.69 -13.08 4.55
CA TYR A 188 -3.60 -13.40 3.45
C TYR A 188 -3.58 -14.89 3.17
N ASP A 189 -4.76 -15.50 3.17
CA ASP A 189 -4.97 -16.90 2.74
C ASP A 189 -6.00 -16.93 1.61
N ALA A 190 -5.60 -17.44 0.46
CA ALA A 190 -6.47 -17.57 -0.71
C ALA A 190 -7.61 -18.60 -0.49
N ASP A 191 -7.43 -19.55 0.42
CA ASP A 191 -8.42 -20.56 0.76
C ASP A 191 -9.37 -20.09 1.88
N ASP A 192 -9.00 -19.00 2.61
CA ASP A 192 -9.85 -18.36 3.63
C ASP A 192 -9.90 -16.85 3.46
N THR A 193 -10.44 -16.38 2.36
CA THR A 193 -10.58 -14.94 2.10
C THR A 193 -11.54 -14.24 3.07
N ALA A 194 -12.52 -14.95 3.63
CA ALA A 194 -13.42 -14.39 4.64
C ALA A 194 -12.70 -14.13 5.97
N GLY A 195 -11.81 -15.02 6.38
CA GLY A 195 -10.95 -14.82 7.53
C GLY A 195 -10.00 -13.63 7.34
N PHE A 196 -9.41 -13.50 6.14
CA PHE A 196 -8.60 -12.32 5.79
C PHE A 196 -9.41 -11.02 5.86
N GLU A 197 -10.61 -10.98 5.27
CA GLU A 197 -11.49 -9.81 5.26
C GLU A 197 -11.89 -9.40 6.70
N ALA A 198 -12.16 -10.37 7.58
CA ALA A 198 -12.45 -10.12 8.99
C ALA A 198 -11.23 -9.58 9.76
N ALA A 199 -10.06 -10.20 9.60
CA ALA A 199 -8.82 -9.77 10.22
C ALA A 199 -8.39 -8.39 9.74
N LEU A 200 -8.61 -8.06 8.46
CA LEU A 200 -8.35 -6.75 7.88
C LEU A 200 -9.24 -5.68 8.55
N ALA A 201 -10.53 -5.98 8.74
CA ALA A 201 -11.45 -5.08 9.42
C ALA A 201 -11.05 -4.85 10.88
N GLU A 202 -10.68 -5.91 11.61
CA GLU A 202 -10.21 -5.81 12.98
C GLU A 202 -8.95 -4.94 13.10
N ALA A 203 -7.97 -5.16 12.22
CA ALA A 203 -6.74 -4.38 12.20
C ALA A 203 -6.99 -2.90 11.91
N VAL A 204 -7.86 -2.59 10.94
CA VAL A 204 -8.24 -1.21 10.60
C VAL A 204 -8.95 -0.55 11.78
N ASN A 205 -9.97 -1.19 12.38
CA ASN A 205 -10.69 -0.64 13.52
C ASN A 205 -9.76 -0.37 14.70
N ALA A 206 -8.82 -1.31 14.97
CA ALA A 206 -7.87 -1.18 16.09
C ALA A 206 -6.86 -0.05 15.91
N VAL A 207 -6.51 0.32 14.66
CA VAL A 207 -5.59 1.44 14.40
C VAL A 207 -6.36 2.75 14.26
N ALA A 208 -7.44 2.78 13.47
CA ALA A 208 -8.25 3.99 13.26
C ALA A 208 -8.97 4.45 14.53
N GLY A 209 -9.32 3.53 15.45
CA GLY A 209 -9.93 3.83 16.74
C GLY A 209 -8.95 4.31 17.82
N ASP A 210 -7.64 4.30 17.56
CA ASP A 210 -6.59 4.71 18.48
C ASP A 210 -5.65 5.72 17.81
N ALA A 211 -5.97 7.01 17.95
CA ALA A 211 -5.22 8.09 17.30
C ALA A 211 -3.75 8.16 17.75
N GLU A 212 -3.43 7.83 19.03
CA GLU A 212 -2.04 7.77 19.50
C GLU A 212 -1.26 6.66 18.78
N ARG A 213 -1.88 5.49 18.66
CA ARG A 213 -1.28 4.36 17.94
C ARG A 213 -1.10 4.67 16.46
N ALA A 214 -2.12 5.22 15.79
CA ALA A 214 -2.02 5.63 14.39
C ALA A 214 -0.88 6.63 14.17
N ALA A 215 -0.80 7.67 15.00
CA ALA A 215 0.27 8.68 14.93
C ALA A 215 1.66 8.06 15.18
N ALA A 216 1.80 7.15 16.16
CA ALA A 216 3.07 6.48 16.44
C ALA A 216 3.55 5.61 15.27
N LEU A 217 2.65 4.82 14.67
CA LEU A 217 2.95 4.00 13.48
C LEU A 217 3.31 4.87 12.28
N GLY A 218 2.56 5.98 12.04
CA GLY A 218 2.83 6.92 10.96
C GLY A 218 4.20 7.59 11.10
N ALA A 219 4.54 8.10 12.29
CA ALA A 219 5.84 8.73 12.55
C ALA A 219 7.03 7.77 12.38
N ALA A 220 6.89 6.53 12.85
CA ALA A 220 7.89 5.48 12.64
C ALA A 220 8.01 5.12 11.15
N GLY A 221 6.88 5.02 10.46
CA GLY A 221 6.81 4.81 9.02
C GLY A 221 7.53 5.90 8.22
N LEU A 222 7.25 7.18 8.52
CA LEU A 222 7.90 8.33 7.90
C LEU A 222 9.43 8.28 8.10
N THR A 223 9.88 7.99 9.32
CA THR A 223 11.31 7.87 9.62
C THR A 223 11.95 6.78 8.75
N ARG A 224 11.36 5.59 8.72
CA ARG A 224 11.84 4.46 7.92
C ARG A 224 11.85 4.78 6.42
N ALA A 225 10.78 5.37 5.88
CA ALA A 225 10.70 5.75 4.47
C ALA A 225 11.83 6.69 4.07
N LYS A 226 12.17 7.68 4.90
CA LYS A 226 13.23 8.65 4.65
C LYS A 226 14.64 8.09 4.80
N THR A 227 14.86 7.21 5.78
CA THR A 227 16.21 6.68 6.05
C THR A 227 16.57 5.50 5.15
N ASP A 228 15.67 4.54 5.01
CA ASP A 228 15.99 3.25 4.39
C ASP A 228 15.63 3.20 2.91
N PHE A 229 14.65 4.02 2.48
CA PHE A 229 14.10 3.95 1.13
C PHE A 229 14.28 5.23 0.31
N SER A 230 15.18 6.14 0.68
CA SER A 230 15.46 7.28 -0.19
C SER A 230 16.08 6.83 -1.50
N TRP A 231 15.69 7.45 -2.64
CA TRP A 231 16.33 7.14 -3.93
C TRP A 231 17.84 7.33 -3.91
N ALA A 232 18.36 8.22 -3.06
CA ALA A 232 19.80 8.40 -2.89
C ALA A 232 20.47 7.14 -2.33
N THR A 233 19.89 6.51 -1.32
CA THR A 233 20.36 5.26 -0.74
C THR A 233 20.28 4.12 -1.76
N ILE A 234 19.13 3.93 -2.39
CA ILE A 234 18.87 2.85 -3.36
C ILE A 234 19.76 2.97 -4.61
N ALA A 235 20.01 4.21 -5.08
CA ALA A 235 20.91 4.42 -6.23
C ALA A 235 22.35 4.00 -5.92
N GLN A 236 22.83 4.18 -4.69
CA GLN A 236 24.17 3.73 -4.30
C GLN A 236 24.32 2.21 -4.39
N GLU A 237 23.31 1.45 -3.94
CA GLU A 237 23.32 -0.01 -4.07
C GLU A 237 23.39 -0.46 -5.53
N THR A 238 22.63 0.21 -6.41
CA THR A 238 22.68 -0.05 -7.86
C THR A 238 24.05 0.26 -8.44
N VAL A 239 24.69 1.35 -8.04
CA VAL A 239 26.05 1.72 -8.47
C VAL A 239 27.07 0.68 -8.05
N GLU A 240 26.96 0.12 -6.84
CA GLU A 240 27.91 -0.93 -6.39
C GLU A 240 27.78 -2.20 -7.23
N ILE A 241 26.57 -2.58 -7.65
CA ILE A 241 26.38 -3.69 -8.60
C ILE A 241 27.11 -3.38 -9.91
N TYR A 242 26.94 -2.19 -10.51
CA TYR A 242 27.61 -1.82 -11.75
C TYR A 242 29.14 -1.83 -11.63
N LYS A 243 29.69 -1.36 -10.50
CA LYS A 243 31.15 -1.44 -10.24
C LYS A 243 31.64 -2.89 -10.17
N GLY A 244 30.82 -3.78 -9.62
CA GLY A 244 31.12 -5.21 -9.55
C GLY A 244 31.20 -5.90 -10.92
N LEU A 245 30.44 -5.43 -11.91
CA LEU A 245 30.41 -5.99 -13.27
C LEU A 245 31.61 -5.57 -14.13
N ASN A 246 32.30 -4.49 -13.79
CA ASN A 246 33.41 -3.95 -14.56
C ASN A 246 34.81 -4.53 -14.11
N ARG A 247 34.83 -5.69 -13.45
CA ARG A 247 36.05 -6.36 -12.99
C ARG A 247 36.43 -7.58 -13.81
#